data_bafad2d1a67efb342df9c5cb84b70b67
#
_entry.id   bafad2d1a67efb342df9c5cb84b70b67
#
_cell.length_a   1.000
_cell.length_b   1.000
_cell.length_c   1.000
_cell.angle_alpha   90.00
_cell.angle_beta   90.00
_cell.angle_gamma   90.00
#
_symmetry.space_group_name_H-M   'P 1'
#
loop_
_entity.id
_entity.type
_entity.pdbx_description
1 polymer ?
#
loop_
_entity_poly.entity_id
_entity_poly.type
_entity_poly.pdbx_seq_one_letter_code
_entity_poly.pdbx_strand_id
1 'polypeptide(L)'
;MYKKNLKVLIIEPANQLQANDKARPNGTLGPAYILGSLRRNGIEADYLDATVGEVGRDLKETFYLRTEMENGNIRYGMSADELPEIFCKYDIIATSSIFTVQTRMHFEMAKIAKRVSKENNKKITMVSGGVNARALREHFLS
;
A
#
# COMPACT_ATOMS: atom_id res chain seq x y z
N MET A 1 13.53 -9.92 -25.60
CA MET A 1 12.94 -11.09 -24.94
C MET A 1 12.51 -10.72 -23.52
N TYR A 2 11.32 -10.19 -23.38
CA TYR A 2 10.77 -9.76 -22.09
C TYR A 2 9.48 -10.50 -21.87
N LYS A 3 9.47 -11.57 -21.07
CA LYS A 3 8.25 -12.11 -20.47
C LYS A 3 8.59 -12.97 -19.27
N LYS A 4 8.97 -12.36 -18.17
CA LYS A 4 8.45 -12.80 -16.90
C LYS A 4 7.04 -12.16 -16.81
N ASN A 5 6.00 -12.95 -16.65
CA ASN A 5 4.69 -12.42 -16.32
C ASN A 5 4.81 -11.80 -14.92
N LEU A 6 5.14 -10.51 -14.87
CA LEU A 6 5.27 -9.78 -13.61
C LEU A 6 3.88 -9.55 -13.04
N LYS A 7 3.70 -9.89 -11.78
CA LYS A 7 2.49 -9.59 -11.02
C LYS A 7 2.65 -8.28 -10.28
N VAL A 8 1.72 -7.37 -10.49
CA VAL A 8 1.74 -6.03 -9.90
C VAL A 8 0.61 -5.88 -8.90
N LEU A 9 0.92 -5.45 -7.68
CA LEU A 9 -0.07 -4.97 -6.73
C LEU A 9 0.00 -3.45 -6.66
N ILE A 10 -1.13 -2.79 -6.90
CA ILE A 10 -1.31 -1.39 -6.55
C ILE A 10 -1.99 -1.37 -5.19
N ILE A 11 -1.38 -0.72 -4.20
CA ILE A 11 -1.91 -0.69 -2.84
C ILE A 11 -2.05 0.74 -2.33
N GLU A 12 -3.22 1.04 -1.78
CA GLU A 12 -3.44 2.16 -0.88
C GLU A 12 -3.16 1.69 0.54
N PRO A 13 -2.26 2.33 1.30
CA PRO A 13 -1.92 1.86 2.63
C PRO A 13 -3.07 2.04 3.62
N ALA A 14 -3.04 1.30 4.72
CA ALA A 14 -3.78 1.68 5.91
C ALA A 14 -3.41 3.12 6.28
N ASN A 15 -4.34 3.85 6.88
CA ASN A 15 -4.14 5.27 7.18
C ASN A 15 -3.87 5.51 8.67
N GLN A 16 -3.31 6.67 8.98
CA GLN A 16 -3.21 7.18 10.34
C GLN A 16 -3.93 8.52 10.48
N LEU A 17 -4.52 8.73 11.63
CA LEU A 17 -5.25 9.93 12.01
C LEU A 17 -4.81 10.42 13.39
N GLN A 18 -5.05 11.69 13.70
CA GLN A 18 -5.00 12.15 15.08
C GLN A 18 -6.13 11.49 15.90
N ALA A 19 -5.92 11.37 17.22
CA ALA A 19 -6.84 10.63 18.09
C ALA A 19 -8.32 11.08 18.01
N ASN A 20 -8.55 12.36 17.76
CA ASN A 20 -9.89 12.96 17.69
C ASN A 20 -10.46 13.02 16.26
N ASP A 21 -9.71 12.65 15.25
CA ASP A 21 -10.16 12.69 13.87
C ASP A 21 -11.07 11.49 13.55
N LYS A 22 -11.92 11.69 12.55
CA LYS A 22 -12.79 10.63 12.03
C LYS A 22 -12.22 10.10 10.71
N ALA A 23 -12.15 8.78 10.61
CA ALA A 23 -11.84 8.11 9.37
C ALA A 23 -12.86 8.49 8.29
N ARG A 24 -12.37 8.76 7.09
CA ARG A 24 -13.20 9.03 5.91
C ARG A 24 -12.75 8.08 4.78
N PRO A 25 -13.69 7.52 4.01
CA PRO A 25 -13.32 6.71 2.86
C PRO A 25 -12.63 7.59 1.82
N ASN A 26 -11.48 7.13 1.34
CA ASN A 26 -10.74 7.78 0.26
C ASN A 26 -10.99 7.00 -1.03
N GLY A 27 -11.88 7.52 -1.87
CA GLY A 27 -12.00 7.00 -3.24
C GLY A 27 -10.89 7.57 -4.11
N THR A 28 -9.82 6.84 -4.33
CA THR A 28 -8.72 7.31 -5.16
C THR A 28 -8.89 6.83 -6.61
N LEU A 29 -9.24 7.74 -7.51
CA LEU A 29 -9.34 7.45 -8.95
C LEU A 29 -7.97 7.15 -9.58
N GLY A 30 -6.89 7.74 -9.05
CA GLY A 30 -5.54 7.57 -9.57
C GLY A 30 -5.11 6.11 -9.69
N PRO A 31 -5.13 5.32 -8.61
CA PRO A 31 -4.84 3.89 -8.66
C PRO A 31 -5.72 3.11 -9.63
N ALA A 32 -7.01 3.44 -9.74
CA ALA A 32 -7.93 2.79 -10.67
C ALA A 32 -7.55 3.03 -12.15
N TYR A 33 -7.12 4.26 -12.49
CA TYR A 33 -6.63 4.56 -13.83
C TYR A 33 -5.33 3.81 -14.14
N ILE A 34 -4.40 3.72 -13.20
CA ILE A 34 -3.16 2.97 -13.37
C ILE A 34 -3.48 1.49 -13.57
N LEU A 35 -4.36 0.92 -12.75
CA LEU A 35 -4.81 -0.46 -12.87
C LEU A 35 -5.39 -0.74 -14.26
N GLY A 36 -6.31 0.11 -14.73
CA GLY A 36 -6.91 0.00 -16.05
C GLY A 36 -5.88 0.07 -17.16
N SER A 37 -4.90 0.96 -17.05
CA SER A 37 -3.80 1.09 -18.01
C SER A 37 -2.91 -0.14 -18.06
N LEU A 38 -2.50 -0.68 -16.89
CA LEU A 38 -1.69 -1.90 -16.82
C LEU A 38 -2.42 -3.08 -17.48
N ARG A 39 -3.67 -3.32 -17.12
CA ARG A 39 -4.48 -4.43 -17.65
C ARG A 39 -4.69 -4.29 -19.16
N ARG A 40 -4.94 -3.09 -19.66
CA ARG A 40 -5.06 -2.82 -21.12
C ARG A 40 -3.77 -3.17 -21.87
N ASN A 41 -2.62 -3.03 -21.24
CA ASN A 41 -1.33 -3.38 -21.80
C ASN A 41 -0.88 -4.81 -21.50
N GLY A 42 -1.79 -5.68 -21.04
CA GLY A 42 -1.52 -7.11 -20.82
C GLY A 42 -0.67 -7.40 -19.59
N ILE A 43 -0.59 -6.47 -18.64
CA ILE A 43 0.12 -6.66 -17.37
C ILE A 43 -0.88 -7.14 -16.32
N GLU A 44 -0.56 -8.27 -15.68
CA GLU A 44 -1.36 -8.80 -14.56
C GLU A 44 -1.21 -7.86 -13.37
N ALA A 45 -2.30 -7.23 -12.97
CA ALA A 45 -2.30 -6.25 -11.89
C ALA A 45 -3.57 -6.33 -11.05
N ASP A 46 -3.38 -6.19 -9.73
CA ASP A 46 -4.43 -6.15 -8.73
C ASP A 46 -4.39 -4.84 -7.95
N TYR A 47 -5.50 -4.52 -7.30
CA TYR A 47 -5.63 -3.36 -6.44
C TYR A 47 -6.12 -3.78 -5.06
N LEU A 48 -5.48 -3.26 -4.03
CA LEU A 48 -5.87 -3.41 -2.64
C LEU A 48 -5.94 -2.04 -1.97
N ASP A 49 -7.10 -1.70 -1.44
CA ASP A 49 -7.25 -0.61 -0.49
C ASP A 49 -7.15 -1.18 0.92
N ALA A 50 -5.99 -1.03 1.56
CA ALA A 50 -5.76 -1.57 2.90
C ALA A 50 -6.55 -0.82 3.99
N THR A 51 -7.23 0.27 3.68
CA THR A 51 -8.15 0.91 4.64
C THR A 51 -9.43 0.11 4.84
N VAL A 52 -9.86 -0.63 3.80
CA VAL A 52 -11.09 -1.45 3.83
C VAL A 52 -10.81 -2.94 3.73
N GLY A 53 -9.65 -3.33 3.21
CA GLY A 53 -9.25 -4.73 3.05
C GLY A 53 -9.76 -5.37 1.77
N GLU A 54 -9.67 -6.70 1.71
CA GLU A 54 -10.12 -7.49 0.57
C GLU A 54 -11.64 -7.44 0.39
N VAL A 55 -12.09 -7.72 -0.82
CA VAL A 55 -13.52 -7.71 -1.15
C VAL A 55 -14.29 -8.68 -0.26
N GLY A 56 -15.34 -8.19 0.39
CA GLY A 56 -16.18 -8.97 1.29
C GLY A 56 -15.71 -9.04 2.74
N ARG A 57 -14.62 -8.36 3.08
CA ARG A 57 -14.13 -8.27 4.45
C ARG A 57 -15.06 -7.40 5.33
N ASP A 58 -15.25 -7.80 6.59
CA ASP A 58 -15.99 -6.98 7.55
C ASP A 58 -15.21 -5.70 7.85
N LEU A 59 -15.84 -4.55 7.63
CA LEU A 59 -15.25 -3.24 7.88
C LEU A 59 -14.95 -2.99 9.37
N LYS A 60 -15.55 -3.76 10.29
CA LYS A 60 -15.20 -3.70 11.72
C LYS A 60 -13.79 -4.21 12.00
N GLU A 61 -13.26 -5.06 11.12
CA GLU A 61 -11.90 -5.60 11.23
C GLU A 61 -10.85 -4.71 10.56
N THR A 62 -11.28 -3.69 9.81
CA THR A 62 -10.41 -2.80 9.04
C THR A 62 -10.78 -1.34 9.24
N PHE A 63 -11.70 -0.81 8.45
CA PHE A 63 -12.02 0.62 8.41
C PHE A 63 -12.50 1.19 9.75
N TYR A 64 -13.26 0.41 10.51
CA TYR A 64 -13.73 0.82 11.84
C TYR A 64 -12.82 0.33 12.98
N LEU A 65 -11.82 -0.49 12.68
CA LEU A 65 -10.82 -0.88 13.67
C LEU A 65 -9.84 0.26 13.90
N ARG A 66 -9.81 0.77 15.14
CA ARG A 66 -8.92 1.85 15.56
C ARG A 66 -7.84 1.28 16.46
N THR A 67 -6.59 1.37 16.02
CA THR A 67 -5.44 0.86 16.78
C THR A 67 -4.52 2.03 17.14
N GLU A 68 -4.23 2.20 18.42
CA GLU A 68 -3.27 3.20 18.86
C GLU A 68 -1.87 2.88 18.37
N MET A 69 -1.17 3.91 17.91
CA MET A 69 0.21 3.84 17.46
C MET A 69 1.14 4.47 18.49
N GLU A 70 2.41 4.06 18.49
CA GLU A 70 3.43 4.59 19.41
C GLU A 70 3.58 6.12 19.38
N ASN A 71 3.25 6.75 18.25
CA ASN A 71 3.31 8.21 18.10
C ASN A 71 2.04 8.94 18.56
N GLY A 72 1.11 8.26 19.21
CA GLY A 72 -0.16 8.82 19.68
C GLY A 72 -1.24 8.98 18.60
N ASN A 73 -0.94 8.63 17.35
CA ASN A 73 -1.94 8.59 16.29
C ASN A 73 -2.74 7.29 16.34
N ILE A 74 -3.86 7.30 15.64
CA ILE A 74 -4.71 6.12 15.45
C ILE A 74 -4.51 5.59 14.04
N ARG A 75 -4.14 4.31 13.93
CA ARG A 75 -4.19 3.55 12.68
C ARG A 75 -5.59 3.03 12.45
N TYR A 76 -6.06 3.06 11.22
CA TYR A 76 -7.23 2.32 10.76
C TYR A 76 -6.94 1.64 9.41
N GLY A 77 -7.55 0.48 9.19
CA GLY A 77 -7.29 -0.39 8.06
C GLY A 77 -6.70 -1.74 8.48
N MET A 78 -6.25 -2.48 7.51
CA MET A 78 -5.63 -3.79 7.71
C MET A 78 -4.40 -3.71 8.62
N SER A 79 -4.18 -4.77 9.41
CA SER A 79 -2.95 -4.91 10.17
C SER A 79 -1.72 -5.03 9.26
N ALA A 80 -0.60 -4.48 9.70
CA ALA A 80 0.69 -4.66 9.03
C ALA A 80 1.12 -6.14 8.95
N ASP A 81 0.65 -6.96 9.90
CA ASP A 81 0.97 -8.38 9.98
C ASP A 81 0.31 -9.23 8.90
N GLU A 82 -0.72 -8.70 8.23
CA GLU A 82 -1.40 -9.36 7.12
C GLU A 82 -0.70 -9.15 5.77
N LEU A 83 0.06 -8.06 5.64
CA LEU A 83 0.69 -7.68 4.37
C LEU A 83 1.76 -8.66 3.85
N PRO A 84 2.55 -9.35 4.69
CA PRO A 84 3.55 -10.32 4.21
C PRO A 84 2.96 -11.42 3.32
N GLU A 85 1.82 -12.01 3.70
CA GLU A 85 1.15 -13.05 2.90
C GLU A 85 0.63 -12.53 1.56
N ILE A 86 0.28 -11.26 1.51
CA ILE A 86 -0.15 -10.60 0.28
C ILE A 86 1.05 -10.30 -0.60
N PHE A 87 2.07 -9.65 -0.03
CA PHE A 87 3.23 -9.16 -0.77
C PHE A 87 4.06 -10.27 -1.41
N CYS A 88 4.15 -11.46 -0.79
CA CYS A 88 4.89 -12.59 -1.35
C CYS A 88 4.32 -13.07 -2.70
N LYS A 89 3.08 -12.75 -3.04
CA LYS A 89 2.41 -13.13 -4.29
C LYS A 89 2.79 -12.25 -5.48
N TYR A 90 3.41 -11.06 -5.25
CA TYR A 90 3.67 -10.04 -6.27
C TYR A 90 5.16 -9.81 -6.48
N ASP A 91 5.50 -9.31 -7.66
CA ASP A 91 6.88 -8.95 -8.05
C ASP A 91 7.10 -7.44 -7.93
N ILE A 92 6.02 -6.66 -8.10
CA ILE A 92 6.02 -5.21 -7.99
C ILE A 92 4.89 -4.80 -7.05
N ILE A 93 5.22 -3.94 -6.08
CA ILE A 93 4.24 -3.30 -5.20
C ILE A 93 4.31 -1.80 -5.47
N ALA A 94 3.21 -1.25 -5.96
CA ALA A 94 3.10 0.15 -6.33
C ALA A 94 2.16 0.90 -5.39
N THR A 95 2.54 2.10 -4.97
CA THR A 95 1.73 2.95 -4.11
C THR A 95 1.76 4.40 -4.58
N SER A 96 0.69 5.14 -4.27
CA SER A 96 0.60 6.58 -4.57
C SER A 96 0.59 7.37 -3.28
N SER A 97 1.65 8.14 -3.02
CA SER A 97 1.78 8.99 -1.84
C SER A 97 1.42 10.43 -2.18
N ILE A 98 0.26 10.87 -1.70
CA ILE A 98 -0.26 12.22 -1.96
C ILE A 98 -0.12 13.10 -0.72
N PHE A 99 -0.39 12.54 0.47
CA PHE A 99 -0.40 13.29 1.72
C PHE A 99 0.83 12.99 2.57
N THR A 100 1.55 14.04 2.96
CA THR A 100 2.77 13.95 3.79
C THR A 100 2.49 13.25 5.14
N VAL A 101 1.32 13.46 5.71
CA VAL A 101 0.92 12.83 6.98
C VAL A 101 0.85 11.31 6.90
N GLN A 102 0.70 10.75 5.70
CA GLN A 102 0.66 9.31 5.46
C GLN A 102 2.03 8.71 5.07
N THR A 103 3.08 9.50 5.00
CA THR A 103 4.43 9.04 4.59
C THR A 103 4.91 7.85 5.42
N ARG A 104 4.65 7.86 6.73
CA ARG A 104 5.00 6.74 7.63
C ARG A 104 4.38 5.41 7.18
N MET A 105 3.12 5.43 6.71
CA MET A 105 2.41 4.24 6.26
C MET A 105 3.03 3.66 4.99
N HIS A 106 3.51 4.53 4.09
CA HIS A 106 4.25 4.10 2.90
C HIS A 106 5.60 3.48 3.24
N PHE A 107 6.33 4.05 4.21
CA PHE A 107 7.60 3.46 4.67
C PHE A 107 7.42 2.14 5.41
N GLU A 108 6.34 1.98 6.16
CA GLU A 108 5.99 0.70 6.77
C GLU A 108 5.84 -0.39 5.71
N MET A 109 5.08 -0.13 4.63
CA MET A 109 4.94 -1.07 3.52
C MET A 109 6.27 -1.39 2.85
N ALA A 110 7.13 -0.39 2.64
CA ALA A 110 8.44 -0.60 2.05
C ALA A 110 9.33 -1.51 2.92
N LYS A 111 9.31 -1.31 4.24
CA LYS A 111 10.02 -2.19 5.19
C LYS A 111 9.50 -3.62 5.15
N ILE A 112 8.18 -3.79 5.09
CA ILE A 112 7.55 -5.12 4.99
C ILE A 112 7.96 -5.78 3.68
N ALA A 113 7.86 -5.09 2.54
CA ALA A 113 8.25 -5.63 1.23
C ALA A 113 9.73 -6.05 1.20
N LYS A 114 10.62 -5.24 1.79
CA LYS A 114 12.06 -5.55 1.89
C LYS A 114 12.31 -6.80 2.74
N ARG A 115 11.60 -6.94 3.87
CA ARG A 115 11.65 -8.12 4.73
C ARG A 115 11.17 -9.36 3.99
N VAL A 116 9.99 -9.32 3.39
CA VAL A 116 9.39 -10.43 2.63
C VAL A 116 10.28 -10.85 1.46
N SER A 117 10.86 -9.88 0.76
CA SER A 117 11.81 -10.13 -0.33
C SER A 117 13.01 -10.96 0.15
N LYS A 118 13.57 -10.61 1.32
CA LYS A 118 14.71 -11.31 1.92
C LYS A 118 14.32 -12.71 2.42
N GLU A 119 13.22 -12.83 3.16
CA GLU A 119 12.77 -14.08 3.77
C GLU A 119 12.39 -15.14 2.72
N ASN A 120 11.82 -14.72 1.60
CA ASN A 120 11.38 -15.62 0.52
C ASN A 120 12.40 -15.76 -0.62
N ASN A 121 13.59 -15.16 -0.50
CA ASN A 121 14.58 -15.10 -1.57
C ASN A 121 13.96 -14.70 -2.92
N LYS A 122 13.00 -13.78 -2.88
CA LYS A 122 12.24 -13.27 -4.03
C LYS A 122 12.43 -11.76 -4.16
N LYS A 123 12.85 -11.31 -5.36
CA LYS A 123 12.94 -9.87 -5.60
C LYS A 123 11.55 -9.24 -5.67
N ILE A 124 11.24 -8.35 -4.72
CA ILE A 124 10.06 -7.49 -4.73
C ILE A 124 10.54 -6.06 -4.98
N THR A 125 9.98 -5.41 -6.00
CA THR A 125 10.30 -4.03 -6.33
C THR A 125 9.20 -3.11 -5.81
N MET A 126 9.56 -2.14 -4.97
CA MET A 126 8.64 -1.08 -4.55
C MET A 126 8.69 0.07 -5.54
N VAL A 127 7.51 0.56 -5.94
CA VAL A 127 7.35 1.75 -6.76
C VAL A 127 6.47 2.74 -6.02
N SER A 128 6.97 3.92 -5.75
CA SER A 128 6.18 4.98 -5.12
C SER A 128 6.02 6.16 -6.07
N GLY A 129 4.77 6.54 -6.31
CA GLY A 129 4.40 7.70 -7.10
C GLY A 129 3.69 8.77 -6.26
N GLY A 130 3.18 9.79 -6.94
CA GLY A 130 2.43 10.88 -6.33
C GLY A 130 3.29 12.08 -5.95
N VAL A 131 2.63 13.16 -5.57
CA VAL A 131 3.27 14.46 -5.30
C VAL A 131 4.26 14.38 -4.15
N ASN A 132 3.90 13.67 -3.09
CA ASN A 132 4.72 13.53 -1.90
C ASN A 132 6.01 12.73 -2.18
N ALA A 133 5.91 11.62 -2.89
CA ALA A 133 7.08 10.83 -3.30
C ALA A 133 8.03 11.65 -4.19
N ARG A 134 7.49 12.52 -5.06
CA ARG A 134 8.29 13.44 -5.88
C ARG A 134 8.99 14.52 -5.04
N ALA A 135 8.29 15.10 -4.09
CA ALA A 135 8.81 16.18 -3.24
C ALA A 135 9.86 15.66 -2.25
N LEU A 136 9.68 14.46 -1.71
CA LEU A 136 10.53 13.82 -0.71
C LEU A 136 11.33 12.65 -1.29
N ARG A 137 11.76 12.76 -2.54
CA ARG A 137 12.39 11.67 -3.29
C ARG A 137 13.54 10.97 -2.53
N GLU A 138 14.38 11.72 -1.89
CA GLU A 138 15.54 11.17 -1.16
C GLU A 138 15.10 10.30 0.03
N HIS A 139 14.03 10.67 0.73
CA HIS A 139 13.46 9.87 1.81
C HIS A 139 12.81 8.57 1.31
N PHE A 140 12.24 8.57 0.10
CA PHE A 140 11.63 7.39 -0.50
C PHE A 140 12.66 6.42 -1.12
N LEU A 141 13.89 6.87 -1.36
CA LEU A 141 14.97 6.07 -1.96
C LEU A 141 15.97 5.55 -0.92
N SER A 142 15.93 6.06 0.32
CA SER A 142 16.79 5.59 1.43
C SER A 142 16.23 4.32 2.07
#